data_2f150ef6b4f4629a8d0a8fcdabb2e8d6
#
_entry.id   2f150ef6b4f4629a8d0a8fcdabb2e8d6
#
_cell.length_a   1.000
_cell.length_b   1.000
_cell.length_c   1.000
_cell.angle_alpha   90.00
_cell.angle_beta   90.00
_cell.angle_gamma   90.00
#
_symmetry.space_group_name_H-M   'P 1'
#
loop_
_entity.id
_entity.type
_entity.pdbx_description
1 polymer ?
#
loop_
_entity_poly.entity_id
_entity_poly.type
_entity_poly.pdbx_seq_one_letter_code
_entity_poly.pdbx_strand_id
1 'polypeptide(L)'
;MTEQQVPTSQKRILRLLLLVALLFLLLLALLIMLQLTESALSVWQILDQLSPALLVVYAIGLFGFALLVSILSWLLLRPVKRKPVEQVLGASLPQDRETLTEALQQADTQGIDTAGARQELRELDRRAAQMTLYVVFFGAVSAGKSALIKAIAGAEDIEVDPRAGTTRRIAHYEFAEGEGVNLQLTDAPGILDTDPVRVQMAREEARRAHLVIYVCDGELTRDQHRELEALKALERPLIVALNKQDRYSEEDLKAILARLRERLPEIEVIPVQAGGKEQVTRIDDSGKEWHELRDREAKIGELMSAIKLRIESEGERLDARRDESLVRLGAEKLHLATQTHRRQEGEKLVRQYTGKAMVGAMAAISPGTDVLIQGYLGMQMVKALTSLYEVKASEVDVEHFIDLASQNVGKRMTLLLAMTGNVLKAFPGVGTVTGGLIHAVAYGLIFEGLGKAVVKTLQESGTLKTVQALDYFEEALSGDLESRAKYFARLAVEEFRKKE
;
A
#
# COMPACT_ATOMS: atom_id res chain seq x y z
N MET A 1 28.39 -1.06 24.43
CA MET A 1 28.24 0.12 23.56
C MET A 1 29.36 1.07 23.91
N THR A 2 30.45 1.00 23.17
CA THR A 2 31.69 1.71 23.42
C THR A 2 31.76 2.93 22.52
N GLU A 3 31.63 4.12 23.10
CA GLU A 3 31.94 5.39 22.42
C GLU A 3 33.44 5.38 22.05
N GLN A 4 33.73 5.31 20.77
CA GLN A 4 35.08 5.52 20.25
C GLN A 4 35.44 7.00 20.40
N GLN A 5 36.20 7.33 21.43
CA GLN A 5 36.82 8.64 21.60
C GLN A 5 37.87 8.83 20.49
N VAL A 6 37.60 9.77 19.60
CA VAL A 6 38.55 10.22 18.58
C VAL A 6 39.79 10.76 19.26
N PRO A 7 41.02 10.25 18.95
CA PRO A 7 42.26 10.60 19.63
C PRO A 7 42.54 12.10 19.50
N THR A 8 42.96 12.72 20.58
CA THR A 8 43.22 14.16 20.77
C THR A 8 44.18 14.76 19.74
N SER A 9 45.06 13.95 19.15
CA SER A 9 45.97 14.35 18.05
C SER A 9 45.25 14.68 16.75
N GLN A 10 44.24 13.90 16.37
CA GLN A 10 43.45 14.17 15.14
C GLN A 10 42.63 15.47 15.26
N LYS A 11 42.11 15.78 16.43
CA LYS A 11 41.39 17.06 16.66
C LYS A 11 42.32 18.28 16.54
N ARG A 12 43.61 18.14 16.93
CA ARG A 12 44.59 19.22 16.75
C ARG A 12 44.98 19.42 15.28
N ILE A 13 45.18 18.34 14.54
CA ILE A 13 45.48 18.42 13.08
C ILE A 13 44.32 19.03 12.34
N LEU A 14 43.06 18.62 12.62
CA LEU A 14 41.86 19.18 11.98
C LEU A 14 41.69 20.69 12.26
N ARG A 15 41.97 21.14 13.49
CA ARG A 15 41.95 22.55 13.86
C ARG A 15 43.05 23.36 13.13
N LEU A 16 44.25 22.78 12.98
CA LEU A 16 45.33 23.39 12.23
C LEU A 16 44.97 23.54 10.74
N LEU A 17 44.39 22.51 10.12
CA LEU A 17 43.92 22.54 8.74
C LEU A 17 42.81 23.59 8.53
N LEU A 18 41.87 23.68 9.47
CA LEU A 18 40.82 24.70 9.43
C LEU A 18 41.37 26.13 9.55
N LEU A 19 42.38 26.33 10.42
CA LEU A 19 43.06 27.64 10.54
C LEU A 19 43.83 28.00 9.26
N VAL A 20 44.51 27.05 8.64
CA VAL A 20 45.22 27.28 7.36
C VAL A 20 44.22 27.59 6.24
N ALA A 21 43.10 26.84 6.17
CA ALA A 21 42.04 27.10 5.19
C ALA A 21 41.39 28.47 5.40
N LEU A 22 41.14 28.88 6.65
CA LEU A 22 40.63 30.23 6.98
C LEU A 22 41.60 31.34 6.60
N LEU A 23 42.90 31.12 6.87
CA LEU A 23 43.94 32.07 6.50
C LEU A 23 44.05 32.22 4.96
N PHE A 24 43.95 31.09 4.24
CA PHE A 24 43.94 31.09 2.78
C PHE A 24 42.73 31.83 2.19
N LEU A 25 41.53 31.61 2.76
CA LEU A 25 40.30 32.33 2.40
C LEU A 25 40.41 33.82 2.66
N LEU A 26 41.02 34.24 3.79
CA LEU A 26 41.26 35.63 4.13
C LEU A 26 42.23 36.28 3.15
N LEU A 27 43.29 35.58 2.76
CA LEU A 27 44.28 36.06 1.79
C LEU A 27 43.67 36.17 0.38
N LEU A 28 42.83 35.23 -0.02
CA LEU A 28 42.06 35.27 -1.27
C LEU A 28 41.09 36.45 -1.29
N ALA A 29 40.37 36.69 -0.20
CA ALA A 29 39.46 37.83 -0.07
C ALA A 29 40.20 39.14 -0.14
N LEU A 30 41.40 39.25 0.46
CA LEU A 30 42.27 40.45 0.37
C LEU A 30 42.75 40.67 -1.06
N LEU A 31 43.16 39.60 -1.79
CA LEU A 31 43.57 39.70 -3.19
C LEU A 31 42.41 40.17 -4.08
N ILE A 32 41.22 39.63 -3.88
CA ILE A 32 40.00 40.06 -4.62
C ILE A 32 39.70 41.53 -4.32
N MET A 33 39.83 41.95 -3.06
CA MET A 33 39.59 43.35 -2.65
C MET A 33 40.59 44.30 -3.28
N LEU A 34 41.90 43.94 -3.36
CA LEU A 34 42.91 44.72 -4.04
C LEU A 34 42.64 44.83 -5.55
N GLN A 35 42.25 43.72 -6.20
CA GLN A 35 41.92 43.70 -7.64
C GLN A 35 40.67 44.56 -7.93
N LEU A 36 39.65 44.51 -7.06
CA LEU A 36 38.46 45.36 -7.16
C LEU A 36 38.80 46.85 -6.99
N THR A 37 39.72 47.15 -6.05
CA THR A 37 40.16 48.54 -5.82
C THR A 37 40.94 49.09 -7.03
N GLU A 38 41.82 48.30 -7.63
CA GLU A 38 42.57 48.65 -8.83
C GLU A 38 41.66 48.85 -10.04
N SER A 39 40.67 47.94 -10.21
CA SER A 39 39.64 48.05 -11.25
C SER A 39 38.75 49.29 -11.02
N ALA A 40 38.38 49.60 -9.79
CA ALA A 40 37.60 50.79 -9.46
C ALA A 40 38.36 52.10 -9.74
N LEU A 41 39.66 52.17 -9.42
CA LEU A 41 40.53 53.31 -9.73
C LEU A 41 40.68 53.48 -11.24
N SER A 42 40.89 52.43 -12.02
CA SER A 42 40.99 52.48 -13.48
C SER A 42 39.70 53.01 -14.12
N VAL A 43 38.54 52.47 -13.64
CA VAL A 43 37.20 52.93 -14.07
C VAL A 43 37.01 54.44 -13.72
N TRP A 44 37.42 54.84 -12.51
CA TRP A 44 37.35 56.24 -12.11
C TRP A 44 38.15 57.17 -13.01
N GLN A 45 39.37 56.79 -13.39
CA GLN A 45 40.21 57.56 -14.31
C GLN A 45 39.61 57.71 -15.71
N ILE A 46 38.88 56.64 -16.18
CA ILE A 46 38.17 56.72 -17.46
C ILE A 46 36.92 57.59 -17.35
N LEU A 47 36.20 57.53 -16.22
CA LEU A 47 34.99 58.31 -15.96
C LEU A 47 35.30 59.81 -15.85
N ASP A 48 36.46 60.22 -15.30
CA ASP A 48 36.88 61.61 -15.16
C ASP A 48 37.14 62.27 -16.52
N GLN A 49 37.34 61.49 -17.59
CA GLN A 49 37.52 61.98 -18.97
C GLN A 49 36.20 61.98 -19.79
N LEU A 50 35.10 61.52 -19.25
CA LEU A 50 33.82 61.43 -19.94
C LEU A 50 32.99 62.75 -19.78
N SER A 51 32.19 63.06 -20.81
CA SER A 51 31.24 64.14 -20.72
C SER A 51 30.18 63.88 -19.63
N PRO A 52 29.64 64.95 -18.97
CA PRO A 52 28.62 64.78 -17.92
C PRO A 52 27.39 63.95 -18.31
N ALA A 53 27.03 64.00 -19.59
CA ALA A 53 25.90 63.18 -20.11
C ALA A 53 26.21 61.70 -20.11
N LEU A 54 27.43 61.30 -20.43
CA LEU A 54 27.83 59.83 -20.41
C LEU A 54 28.00 59.33 -18.98
N LEU A 55 28.41 60.19 -18.03
CA LEU A 55 28.45 59.87 -16.61
C LEU A 55 27.05 59.52 -16.06
N VAL A 56 26.03 60.30 -16.46
CA VAL A 56 24.63 60.01 -16.05
C VAL A 56 24.13 58.72 -16.62
N VAL A 57 24.42 58.42 -17.90
CA VAL A 57 24.01 57.16 -18.53
C VAL A 57 24.69 55.97 -17.84
N TYR A 58 25.98 56.07 -17.49
CA TYR A 58 26.71 55.04 -16.77
C TYR A 58 26.15 54.83 -15.36
N ALA A 59 25.86 55.92 -14.62
CA ALA A 59 25.26 55.84 -13.29
C ALA A 59 23.88 55.17 -13.30
N ILE A 60 23.03 55.47 -14.30
CA ILE A 60 21.72 54.84 -14.49
C ILE A 60 21.89 53.34 -14.80
N GLY A 61 22.84 52.97 -15.65
CA GLY A 61 23.14 51.58 -15.99
C GLY A 61 23.60 50.77 -14.77
N LEU A 62 24.50 51.38 -13.97
CA LEU A 62 25.02 50.75 -12.75
C LEU A 62 23.96 50.58 -11.68
N PHE A 63 23.10 51.60 -11.49
CA PHE A 63 21.96 51.54 -10.58
C PHE A 63 20.92 50.50 -11.04
N GLY A 64 20.62 50.44 -12.34
CA GLY A 64 19.72 49.45 -12.94
C GLY A 64 20.24 48.03 -12.76
N PHE A 65 21.54 47.81 -12.95
CA PHE A 65 22.17 46.50 -12.71
C PHE A 65 22.14 46.10 -11.24
N ALA A 66 22.47 47.01 -10.32
CA ALA A 66 22.40 46.77 -8.88
C ALA A 66 20.96 46.44 -8.42
N LEU A 67 19.97 47.15 -8.96
CA LEU A 67 18.55 46.88 -8.70
C LEU A 67 18.13 45.49 -9.22
N LEU A 68 18.57 45.14 -10.42
CA LEU A 68 18.27 43.81 -11.03
C LEU A 68 18.89 42.69 -10.19
N VAL A 69 20.14 42.82 -9.76
CA VAL A 69 20.82 41.86 -8.88
C VAL A 69 20.12 41.76 -7.53
N SER A 70 19.68 42.88 -6.96
CA SER A 70 18.93 42.89 -5.70
C SER A 70 17.57 42.21 -5.82
N ILE A 71 16.85 42.45 -6.91
CA ILE A 71 15.56 41.77 -7.18
C ILE A 71 15.77 40.28 -7.39
N LEU A 72 16.79 39.91 -8.15
CA LEU A 72 17.09 38.48 -8.40
C LEU A 72 17.52 37.78 -7.11
N SER A 73 18.37 38.38 -6.30
CA SER A 73 18.76 37.88 -4.97
C SER A 73 17.56 37.76 -4.04
N TRP A 74 16.67 38.76 -4.04
CA TRP A 74 15.45 38.68 -3.22
C TRP A 74 14.48 37.59 -3.67
N LEU A 75 14.35 37.34 -5.00
CA LEU A 75 13.59 36.23 -5.56
C LEU A 75 14.19 34.87 -5.20
N LEU A 76 15.53 34.76 -5.26
CA LEU A 76 16.26 33.51 -4.93
C LEU A 76 16.32 33.25 -3.42
N LEU A 77 16.43 34.31 -2.59
CA LEU A 77 16.54 34.23 -1.13
C LEU A 77 15.19 34.34 -0.41
N ARG A 78 14.09 34.53 -1.15
CA ARG A 78 12.75 34.46 -0.51
C ARG A 78 12.63 33.18 0.26
N PRO A 79 12.51 33.22 1.60
CA PRO A 79 12.18 32.02 2.34
C PRO A 79 10.80 31.59 1.85
N VAL A 80 10.74 30.45 1.14
CA VAL A 80 9.48 29.76 0.91
C VAL A 80 8.88 29.59 2.30
N LYS A 81 7.79 30.30 2.59
CA LYS A 81 7.07 30.15 3.85
C LYS A 81 6.74 28.66 3.95
N ARG A 82 7.56 27.92 4.66
CA ARG A 82 7.28 26.53 5.03
C ARG A 82 6.02 26.60 5.88
N LYS A 83 4.87 26.28 5.30
CA LYS A 83 3.76 25.80 6.11
C LYS A 83 4.33 24.63 6.92
N PRO A 84 4.07 24.55 8.23
CA PRO A 84 4.53 23.41 9.00
C PRO A 84 4.11 22.17 8.22
N VAL A 85 5.07 21.29 7.96
CA VAL A 85 4.81 19.95 7.43
C VAL A 85 4.10 19.27 8.57
N GLU A 86 2.77 19.35 8.58
CA GLU A 86 1.96 18.36 9.26
C GLU A 86 2.41 17.05 8.63
N GLN A 87 3.02 16.23 9.46
CA GLN A 87 3.45 14.90 9.10
C GLN A 87 2.23 14.19 8.52
N VAL A 88 2.15 14.12 7.21
CA VAL A 88 1.31 13.14 6.51
C VAL A 88 2.03 11.79 6.61
N LEU A 89 2.27 11.37 7.85
CA LEU A 89 2.41 9.96 8.18
C LEU A 89 1.00 9.39 8.06
N GLY A 90 0.75 8.72 6.93
CA GLY A 90 -0.50 8.05 6.65
C GLY A 90 -1.69 9.01 6.74
N ALA A 91 -2.27 9.40 5.62
CA ALA A 91 -3.63 9.91 5.64
C ALA A 91 -4.42 8.89 6.45
N SER A 92 -4.92 9.28 7.62
CA SER A 92 -5.79 8.42 8.42
C SER A 92 -6.90 7.97 7.48
N LEU A 93 -7.11 6.65 7.40
CA LEU A 93 -8.19 6.12 6.58
C LEU A 93 -9.47 6.89 6.94
N PRO A 94 -10.33 7.21 5.96
CA PRO A 94 -11.63 7.81 6.22
C PRO A 94 -12.34 7.09 7.36
N GLN A 95 -12.78 7.82 8.38
CA GLN A 95 -13.36 7.25 9.59
C GLN A 95 -14.89 7.34 9.59
N ASP A 96 -15.43 8.19 8.74
CA ASP A 96 -16.87 8.40 8.60
C ASP A 96 -17.29 8.40 7.13
N ARG A 97 -18.61 8.40 6.92
CA ARG A 97 -19.22 8.35 5.58
C ARG A 97 -18.88 9.58 4.74
N GLU A 98 -18.83 10.76 5.34
CA GLU A 98 -18.59 12.01 4.64
C GLU A 98 -17.17 12.07 4.09
N THR A 99 -16.18 11.82 4.95
CA THR A 99 -14.76 11.78 4.56
C THR A 99 -14.47 10.67 3.54
N LEU A 100 -15.15 9.50 3.64
CA LEU A 100 -15.02 8.46 2.62
C LEU A 100 -15.61 8.89 1.28
N THR A 101 -16.75 9.61 1.29
CA THR A 101 -17.39 10.10 0.06
C THR A 101 -16.52 11.15 -0.63
N GLU A 102 -15.95 12.08 0.12
CA GLU A 102 -14.99 13.06 -0.41
C GLU A 102 -13.74 12.40 -1.00
N ALA A 103 -13.17 11.43 -0.28
CA ALA A 103 -12.01 10.68 -0.76
C ALA A 103 -12.32 9.91 -2.05
N LEU A 104 -13.52 9.35 -2.20
CA LEU A 104 -13.95 8.68 -3.42
C LEU A 104 -14.10 9.65 -4.60
N GLN A 105 -14.64 10.84 -4.37
CA GLN A 105 -14.73 11.87 -5.42
C GLN A 105 -13.34 12.31 -5.89
N GLN A 106 -12.42 12.53 -4.96
CA GLN A 106 -11.04 12.86 -5.30
C GLN A 106 -10.36 11.74 -6.08
N ALA A 107 -10.52 10.48 -5.66
CA ALA A 107 -9.97 9.31 -6.33
C ALA A 107 -10.48 9.15 -7.77
N ASP A 108 -11.78 9.41 -8.02
CA ASP A 108 -12.35 9.39 -9.37
C ASP A 108 -11.69 10.42 -10.30
N THR A 109 -11.38 11.63 -9.79
CA THR A 109 -10.68 12.66 -10.61
C THR A 109 -9.26 12.25 -10.98
N GLN A 110 -8.66 11.37 -10.20
CA GLN A 110 -7.32 10.79 -10.44
C GLN A 110 -7.37 9.52 -11.30
N GLY A 111 -8.57 9.03 -11.67
CA GLY A 111 -8.73 7.80 -12.45
C GLY A 111 -8.49 6.51 -11.66
N ILE A 112 -8.61 6.57 -10.34
CA ILE A 112 -8.48 5.40 -9.45
C ILE A 112 -9.78 4.58 -9.52
N ASP A 113 -9.66 3.25 -9.53
CA ASP A 113 -10.83 2.36 -9.50
C ASP A 113 -11.50 2.40 -8.11
N THR A 114 -12.62 3.11 -8.02
CA THR A 114 -13.40 3.26 -6.79
C THR A 114 -14.54 2.25 -6.65
N ALA A 115 -14.74 1.33 -7.62
CA ALA A 115 -15.90 0.45 -7.69
C ALA A 115 -16.10 -0.38 -6.42
N GLY A 116 -15.01 -0.98 -5.89
CA GLY A 116 -15.06 -1.79 -4.67
C GLY A 116 -15.44 -0.99 -3.42
N ALA A 117 -14.90 0.21 -3.25
CA ALA A 117 -15.22 1.06 -2.10
C ALA A 117 -16.65 1.65 -2.20
N ARG A 118 -17.08 2.02 -3.40
CA ARG A 118 -18.47 2.46 -3.64
C ARG A 118 -19.49 1.36 -3.39
N GLN A 119 -19.10 0.11 -3.62
CA GLN A 119 -19.97 -1.04 -3.30
C GLN A 119 -20.24 -1.10 -1.79
N GLU A 120 -19.25 -0.86 -0.94
CA GLU A 120 -19.44 -0.87 0.51
C GLU A 120 -20.34 0.29 0.97
N LEU A 121 -20.19 1.48 0.38
CA LEU A 121 -21.11 2.59 0.66
C LEU A 121 -22.56 2.27 0.28
N ARG A 122 -22.78 1.68 -0.91
CA ARG A 122 -24.14 1.25 -1.31
C ARG A 122 -24.69 0.18 -0.39
N GLU A 123 -23.85 -0.73 0.07
CA GLU A 123 -24.24 -1.75 1.03
C GLU A 123 -24.60 -1.15 2.40
N LEU A 124 -23.86 -0.14 2.84
CA LEU A 124 -24.19 0.63 4.03
C LEU A 124 -25.57 1.30 3.89
N ASP A 125 -25.81 2.00 2.77
CA ASP A 125 -27.09 2.67 2.53
C ASP A 125 -28.26 1.66 2.46
N ARG A 126 -28.05 0.52 1.81
CA ARG A 126 -29.04 -0.54 1.71
C ARG A 126 -29.39 -1.12 3.10
N ARG A 127 -28.37 -1.38 3.92
CA ARG A 127 -28.55 -1.95 5.25
C ARG A 127 -29.15 -0.94 6.25
N ALA A 128 -28.78 0.32 6.13
CA ALA A 128 -29.36 1.39 6.96
C ALA A 128 -30.85 1.62 6.69
N ALA A 129 -31.30 1.38 5.44
CA ALA A 129 -32.70 1.53 5.06
C ALA A 129 -33.60 0.34 5.45
N GLN A 130 -33.00 -0.79 5.85
CA GLN A 130 -33.71 -2.02 6.19
C GLN A 130 -33.57 -2.32 7.69
N MET A 131 -34.68 -2.55 8.37
CA MET A 131 -34.72 -3.07 9.75
C MET A 131 -34.37 -4.58 9.73
N THR A 132 -33.18 -4.91 9.25
CA THR A 132 -32.73 -6.30 9.07
C THR A 132 -31.44 -6.53 9.85
N LEU A 133 -31.45 -7.52 10.70
CA LEU A 133 -30.24 -7.97 11.41
C LEU A 133 -29.48 -9.00 10.57
N TYR A 134 -28.21 -8.71 10.33
CA TYR A 134 -27.30 -9.56 9.55
C TYR A 134 -26.50 -10.45 10.48
N VAL A 135 -26.71 -11.76 10.39
CA VAL A 135 -26.04 -12.79 11.21
C VAL A 135 -25.23 -13.70 10.29
N VAL A 136 -23.95 -13.84 10.56
CA VAL A 136 -23.07 -14.71 9.76
C VAL A 136 -22.60 -15.90 10.57
N PHE A 137 -22.62 -17.09 9.94
CA PHE A 137 -22.24 -18.35 10.55
C PHE A 137 -20.87 -18.82 10.05
N PHE A 138 -19.98 -19.07 10.99
CA PHE A 138 -18.66 -19.65 10.80
C PHE A 138 -18.52 -20.99 11.51
N GLY A 139 -17.43 -21.69 11.27
CA GLY A 139 -17.08 -22.94 11.95
C GLY A 139 -16.66 -24.04 10.99
N ALA A 140 -16.19 -25.14 11.54
CA ALA A 140 -15.63 -26.24 10.78
C ALA A 140 -16.61 -26.87 9.76
N VAL A 141 -16.04 -27.52 8.76
CA VAL A 141 -16.79 -28.35 7.84
C VAL A 141 -17.53 -29.40 8.64
N SER A 142 -18.79 -29.65 8.29
CA SER A 142 -19.65 -30.63 8.97
C SER A 142 -20.05 -30.32 10.42
N ALA A 143 -19.71 -29.12 10.96
CA ALA A 143 -20.21 -28.68 12.27
C ALA A 143 -21.73 -28.44 12.27
N GLY A 144 -22.35 -28.34 11.09
CA GLY A 144 -23.78 -28.20 10.91
C GLY A 144 -24.29 -26.77 10.76
N LYS A 145 -23.45 -25.85 10.25
CA LYS A 145 -23.81 -24.44 9.97
C LYS A 145 -25.08 -24.33 9.12
N SER A 146 -25.06 -24.91 7.91
CA SER A 146 -26.20 -24.86 6.98
C SER A 146 -27.45 -25.53 7.54
N ALA A 147 -27.29 -26.61 8.33
CA ALA A 147 -28.40 -27.26 9.01
C ALA A 147 -29.00 -26.38 10.11
N LEU A 148 -28.15 -25.63 10.86
CA LEU A 148 -28.58 -24.70 11.89
C LEU A 148 -29.31 -23.49 11.29
N ILE A 149 -28.77 -22.94 10.18
CA ILE A 149 -29.43 -21.86 9.42
C ILE A 149 -30.81 -22.33 8.93
N LYS A 150 -30.88 -23.50 8.38
CA LYS A 150 -32.15 -24.13 7.93
C LYS A 150 -33.16 -24.24 9.07
N ALA A 151 -32.72 -24.72 10.24
CA ALA A 151 -33.55 -24.84 11.41
C ALA A 151 -34.07 -23.48 11.91
N ILE A 152 -33.26 -22.44 11.84
CA ILE A 152 -33.65 -21.08 12.24
C ILE A 152 -34.61 -20.48 11.20
N ALA A 153 -34.31 -20.61 9.91
CA ALA A 153 -35.14 -20.04 8.84
C ALA A 153 -36.47 -20.77 8.64
N GLY A 154 -36.65 -21.98 9.21
CA GLY A 154 -37.87 -22.75 9.02
C GLY A 154 -38.13 -23.21 7.57
N ALA A 155 -37.12 -23.09 6.71
CA ALA A 155 -37.24 -23.34 5.29
C ALA A 155 -36.90 -24.79 4.96
N GLU A 156 -37.87 -25.54 4.42
CA GLU A 156 -37.64 -26.94 4.00
C GLU A 156 -36.79 -27.03 2.70
N ASP A 157 -36.82 -26.02 1.85
CA ASP A 157 -36.22 -26.04 0.51
C ASP A 157 -34.75 -25.61 0.42
N ILE A 158 -34.08 -25.39 1.54
CA ILE A 158 -32.64 -25.12 1.52
C ILE A 158 -31.93 -26.46 1.25
N GLU A 159 -31.39 -26.65 0.05
CA GLU A 159 -30.51 -27.78 -0.26
C GLU A 159 -29.24 -27.72 0.58
N VAL A 160 -29.16 -28.58 1.59
CA VAL A 160 -27.93 -28.81 2.35
C VAL A 160 -27.23 -30.02 1.71
N ASP A 161 -26.19 -29.76 0.92
CA ASP A 161 -25.34 -30.86 0.40
C ASP A 161 -24.47 -31.40 1.54
N PRO A 162 -24.63 -32.68 1.94
CA PRO A 162 -23.88 -33.28 3.03
C PRO A 162 -22.40 -33.55 2.73
N ARG A 163 -21.93 -33.23 1.51
CA ARG A 163 -20.53 -33.44 1.13
C ARG A 163 -19.63 -32.40 1.77
N ALA A 164 -18.60 -32.87 2.46
CA ALA A 164 -17.60 -32.02 3.10
C ALA A 164 -17.00 -31.01 2.11
N GLY A 165 -17.03 -29.69 2.45
CA GLY A 165 -16.43 -28.65 1.67
C GLY A 165 -17.34 -27.94 0.67
N THR A 166 -18.64 -28.03 0.80
CA THR A 166 -19.62 -27.50 -0.17
C THR A 166 -19.91 -26.01 -0.08
N THR A 167 -19.60 -25.33 1.02
CA THR A 167 -19.77 -23.86 1.12
C THR A 167 -18.69 -23.16 0.29
N ARG A 168 -18.79 -23.27 -1.02
CA ARG A 168 -17.90 -22.59 -1.99
C ARG A 168 -18.33 -21.15 -2.27
N ARG A 169 -19.53 -20.77 -1.87
CA ARG A 169 -20.14 -19.43 -2.07
C ARG A 169 -20.86 -19.01 -0.81
N ILE A 170 -20.88 -17.71 -0.57
CA ILE A 170 -21.68 -17.11 0.48
C ILE A 170 -23.16 -17.28 0.08
N ALA A 171 -23.97 -17.84 0.98
CA ALA A 171 -25.41 -17.99 0.79
C ALA A 171 -26.15 -17.13 1.83
N HIS A 172 -27.14 -16.40 1.39
CA HIS A 172 -27.95 -15.53 2.23
C HIS A 172 -29.37 -16.07 2.29
N TYR A 173 -29.93 -16.09 3.51
CA TYR A 173 -31.28 -16.56 3.79
C TYR A 173 -32.02 -15.49 4.58
N GLU A 174 -33.19 -15.10 4.10
CA GLU A 174 -34.04 -14.12 4.79
C GLU A 174 -35.05 -14.85 5.66
N PHE A 175 -35.21 -14.40 6.88
CA PHE A 175 -36.17 -14.92 7.84
C PHE A 175 -36.87 -13.78 8.56
N ALA A 176 -38.21 -13.78 8.54
CA ALA A 176 -39.02 -12.82 9.24
C ALA A 176 -39.57 -13.47 10.51
N GLU A 177 -39.18 -13.00 11.68
CA GLU A 177 -39.67 -13.48 12.95
C GLU A 177 -40.75 -12.52 13.51
N GLY A 178 -42.02 -12.80 13.19
CA GLY A 178 -43.17 -12.08 13.76
C GLY A 178 -43.20 -10.58 13.41
N GLU A 179 -43.86 -9.79 14.25
CA GLU A 179 -43.97 -8.35 14.05
C GLU A 179 -42.66 -7.63 14.43
N GLY A 180 -41.72 -7.43 13.47
CA GLY A 180 -40.80 -6.33 13.58
C GLY A 180 -39.31 -6.56 13.32
N VAL A 181 -38.75 -7.79 13.30
CA VAL A 181 -37.32 -7.98 13.05
C VAL A 181 -37.09 -8.99 11.94
N ASN A 182 -36.49 -8.52 10.84
CA ASN A 182 -36.03 -9.40 9.77
C ASN A 182 -34.60 -9.86 10.08
N LEU A 183 -34.32 -11.15 9.95
CA LEU A 183 -32.98 -11.72 10.06
C LEU A 183 -32.49 -12.11 8.67
N GLN A 184 -31.31 -11.66 8.32
CA GLN A 184 -30.57 -12.21 7.18
C GLN A 184 -29.45 -13.08 7.70
N LEU A 185 -29.57 -14.38 7.46
CA LEU A 185 -28.60 -15.40 7.87
C LEU A 185 -27.64 -15.68 6.70
N THR A 186 -26.37 -15.70 6.98
CA THR A 186 -25.32 -15.90 5.96
C THR A 186 -24.47 -17.11 6.31
N ASP A 187 -24.41 -18.09 5.42
CA ASP A 187 -23.47 -19.22 5.52
C ASP A 187 -22.15 -18.82 4.88
N ALA A 188 -21.08 -18.75 5.66
CA ALA A 188 -19.76 -18.32 5.22
C ALA A 188 -18.74 -19.46 5.22
N PRO A 189 -17.78 -19.49 4.27
CA PRO A 189 -16.64 -20.38 4.33
C PRO A 189 -15.76 -20.09 5.54
N GLY A 190 -14.90 -21.04 5.93
CA GLY A 190 -13.96 -20.84 7.04
C GLY A 190 -12.97 -19.70 6.77
N ILE A 191 -12.67 -18.91 7.82
CA ILE A 191 -11.72 -17.78 7.73
C ILE A 191 -10.26 -18.24 7.60
N LEU A 192 -9.97 -19.51 7.82
CA LEU A 192 -8.67 -20.16 7.63
C LEU A 192 -8.68 -21.13 6.43
N ASP A 193 -9.54 -20.91 5.45
CA ASP A 193 -9.53 -21.67 4.21
C ASP A 193 -8.18 -21.57 3.48
N THR A 194 -7.88 -22.53 2.63
CA THR A 194 -6.65 -22.53 1.82
C THR A 194 -6.70 -21.57 0.63
N ASP A 195 -7.90 -21.18 0.23
CA ASP A 195 -8.12 -20.21 -0.86
C ASP A 195 -8.15 -18.77 -0.33
N PRO A 196 -7.15 -17.93 -0.66
CA PRO A 196 -7.08 -16.54 -0.17
C PRO A 196 -8.32 -15.70 -0.53
N VAL A 197 -8.95 -15.98 -1.67
CA VAL A 197 -10.14 -15.24 -2.12
C VAL A 197 -11.32 -15.55 -1.20
N ARG A 198 -11.53 -16.83 -0.84
CA ARG A 198 -12.59 -17.24 0.08
C ARG A 198 -12.36 -16.71 1.48
N VAL A 199 -11.10 -16.72 1.95
CA VAL A 199 -10.73 -16.12 3.24
C VAL A 199 -11.07 -14.63 3.27
N GLN A 200 -10.75 -13.91 2.20
CA GLN A 200 -11.05 -12.48 2.11
C GLN A 200 -12.57 -12.23 2.11
N MET A 201 -13.33 -12.98 1.31
CA MET A 201 -14.79 -12.89 1.27
C MET A 201 -15.42 -13.17 2.65
N ALA A 202 -14.94 -14.20 3.35
CA ALA A 202 -15.42 -14.58 4.68
C ALA A 202 -15.17 -13.45 5.70
N ARG A 203 -13.97 -12.84 5.67
CA ARG A 203 -13.63 -11.70 6.55
C ARG A 203 -14.49 -10.47 6.25
N GLU A 204 -14.74 -10.18 4.98
CA GLU A 204 -15.60 -9.06 4.61
C GLU A 204 -17.04 -9.27 5.10
N GLU A 205 -17.59 -10.50 4.95
CA GLU A 205 -18.93 -10.80 5.47
C GLU A 205 -19.00 -10.72 7.00
N ALA A 206 -17.99 -11.20 7.72
CA ALA A 206 -17.92 -11.02 9.17
C ALA A 206 -17.94 -9.54 9.58
N ARG A 207 -17.24 -8.67 8.84
CA ARG A 207 -17.24 -7.22 9.10
C ARG A 207 -18.56 -6.53 8.78
N ARG A 208 -19.31 -7.03 7.78
CA ARG A 208 -20.62 -6.53 7.38
C ARG A 208 -21.74 -6.96 8.32
N ALA A 209 -21.52 -8.00 9.12
CA ALA A 209 -22.51 -8.58 10.01
C ALA A 209 -22.67 -7.77 11.30
N HIS A 210 -23.86 -7.83 11.89
CA HIS A 210 -24.13 -7.36 13.25
C HIS A 210 -23.61 -8.34 14.29
N LEU A 211 -23.77 -9.64 14.00
CA LEU A 211 -23.46 -10.74 14.91
C LEU A 211 -22.80 -11.88 14.15
N VAL A 212 -21.78 -12.47 14.75
CA VAL A 212 -21.09 -13.67 14.27
C VAL A 212 -21.49 -14.84 15.14
N ILE A 213 -21.88 -15.96 14.54
CA ILE A 213 -22.13 -17.23 15.21
C ILE A 213 -21.07 -18.22 14.77
N TYR A 214 -20.26 -18.68 15.70
CA TYR A 214 -19.31 -19.75 15.46
C TYR A 214 -19.89 -21.10 15.86
N VAL A 215 -20.05 -22.01 14.90
CA VAL A 215 -20.63 -23.33 15.09
C VAL A 215 -19.54 -24.37 15.27
N CYS A 216 -19.53 -25.06 16.39
CA CYS A 216 -18.70 -26.23 16.66
C CYS A 216 -19.57 -27.41 17.05
N ASP A 217 -19.02 -28.63 17.01
CA ASP A 217 -19.76 -29.87 17.37
C ASP A 217 -18.99 -30.68 18.44
N GLY A 218 -18.18 -30.02 19.24
CA GLY A 218 -17.39 -30.57 20.32
C GLY A 218 -16.37 -29.60 20.88
N GLU A 219 -15.32 -30.13 21.50
CA GLU A 219 -14.18 -29.31 21.94
C GLU A 219 -13.47 -28.70 20.74
N LEU A 220 -12.96 -27.47 20.92
CA LEU A 220 -12.26 -26.74 19.86
C LEU A 220 -10.89 -27.35 19.58
N THR A 221 -10.64 -27.68 18.34
CA THR A 221 -9.29 -28.01 17.86
C THR A 221 -8.41 -26.75 17.85
N ARG A 222 -7.10 -26.93 17.70
CA ARG A 222 -6.16 -25.79 17.63
C ARG A 222 -6.51 -24.84 16.47
N ASP A 223 -6.90 -25.36 15.33
CA ASP A 223 -7.23 -24.55 14.16
C ASP A 223 -8.56 -23.82 14.33
N GLN A 224 -9.57 -24.47 14.91
CA GLN A 224 -10.84 -23.83 15.27
C GLN A 224 -10.65 -22.70 16.30
N HIS A 225 -9.76 -22.91 17.28
CA HIS A 225 -9.42 -21.85 18.23
C HIS A 225 -8.74 -20.65 17.55
N ARG A 226 -7.80 -20.90 16.63
CA ARG A 226 -7.18 -19.82 15.81
C ARG A 226 -8.21 -19.09 14.95
N GLU A 227 -9.14 -19.80 14.34
CA GLU A 227 -10.23 -19.23 13.55
C GLU A 227 -11.09 -18.31 14.42
N LEU A 228 -11.44 -18.75 15.60
CA LEU A 228 -12.25 -18.00 16.57
C LEU A 228 -11.53 -16.74 17.06
N GLU A 229 -10.21 -16.82 17.35
CA GLU A 229 -9.40 -15.65 17.69
C GLU A 229 -9.30 -14.66 16.51
N ALA A 230 -9.22 -15.15 15.29
CA ALA A 230 -9.22 -14.29 14.10
C ALA A 230 -10.58 -13.58 13.88
N LEU A 231 -11.69 -14.24 14.24
CA LEU A 231 -13.04 -13.63 14.23
C LEU A 231 -13.19 -12.60 15.37
N LYS A 232 -12.69 -12.91 16.57
CA LYS A 232 -12.68 -11.99 17.72
C LYS A 232 -11.92 -10.69 17.41
N ALA A 233 -10.80 -10.80 16.69
CA ALA A 233 -10.02 -9.64 16.25
C ALA A 233 -10.77 -8.69 15.29
N LEU A 234 -11.90 -9.10 14.73
CA LEU A 234 -12.77 -8.24 13.92
C LEU A 234 -13.70 -7.36 14.78
N GLU A 235 -13.63 -7.50 16.12
CA GLU A 235 -14.40 -6.71 17.10
C GLU A 235 -15.93 -6.78 16.90
N ARG A 236 -16.41 -7.93 16.40
CA ARG A 236 -17.84 -8.19 16.24
C ARG A 236 -18.40 -8.97 17.44
N PRO A 237 -19.64 -8.70 17.84
CA PRO A 237 -20.31 -9.58 18.78
C PRO A 237 -20.28 -11.02 18.29
N LEU A 238 -19.88 -11.93 19.16
CA LEU A 238 -19.61 -13.32 18.82
C LEU A 238 -20.32 -14.24 19.81
N ILE A 239 -21.02 -15.24 19.27
CA ILE A 239 -21.65 -16.34 20.03
C ILE A 239 -21.06 -17.66 19.52
N VAL A 240 -20.74 -18.57 20.40
CA VAL A 240 -20.37 -19.94 20.04
C VAL A 240 -21.58 -20.85 20.22
N ALA A 241 -22.00 -21.50 19.13
CA ALA A 241 -23.07 -22.48 19.12
C ALA A 241 -22.47 -23.90 19.14
N LEU A 242 -22.58 -24.62 20.26
CA LEU A 242 -22.21 -26.04 20.36
C LEU A 242 -23.33 -26.87 19.79
N ASN A 243 -23.19 -27.26 18.53
CA ASN A 243 -24.20 -28.03 17.80
C ASN A 243 -24.09 -29.53 18.07
N LYS A 244 -25.14 -30.29 17.68
CA LYS A 244 -25.22 -31.74 17.85
C LYS A 244 -25.17 -32.17 19.34
N GLN A 245 -25.77 -31.34 20.25
CA GLN A 245 -25.85 -31.68 21.67
C GLN A 245 -26.49 -33.03 21.95
N ASP A 246 -27.33 -33.51 21.05
CA ASP A 246 -27.97 -34.83 21.08
C ASP A 246 -27.01 -36.03 21.02
N ARG A 247 -25.76 -35.79 20.64
CA ARG A 247 -24.69 -36.82 20.58
C ARG A 247 -24.02 -37.08 21.91
N TYR A 248 -24.28 -36.24 22.88
CA TYR A 248 -23.60 -36.26 24.18
C TYR A 248 -24.59 -36.69 25.30
N SER A 249 -24.08 -37.39 26.29
CA SER A 249 -24.79 -37.57 27.54
C SER A 249 -24.90 -36.18 28.28
N GLU A 250 -25.81 -36.07 29.21
CA GLU A 250 -25.94 -34.81 29.97
C GLU A 250 -24.65 -34.45 30.72
N GLU A 251 -23.92 -35.47 31.22
CA GLU A 251 -22.64 -35.28 31.93
C GLU A 251 -21.55 -34.82 30.99
N ASP A 252 -21.40 -35.46 29.82
CA ASP A 252 -20.42 -35.05 28.80
C ASP A 252 -20.70 -33.66 28.26
N LEU A 253 -21.96 -33.33 27.98
CA LEU A 253 -22.37 -32.01 27.52
C LEU A 253 -22.00 -30.92 28.55
N LYS A 254 -22.29 -31.13 29.84
CA LYS A 254 -21.91 -30.23 30.91
C LYS A 254 -20.39 -30.05 30.99
N ALA A 255 -19.63 -31.16 30.84
CA ALA A 255 -18.17 -31.13 30.87
C ALA A 255 -17.59 -30.33 29.68
N ILE A 256 -18.11 -30.55 28.46
CA ILE A 256 -17.69 -29.83 27.24
C ILE A 256 -18.02 -28.33 27.38
N LEU A 257 -19.22 -27.98 27.80
CA LEU A 257 -19.64 -26.61 28.01
C LEU A 257 -18.77 -25.90 29.05
N ALA A 258 -18.44 -26.56 30.16
CA ALA A 258 -17.55 -26.02 31.19
C ALA A 258 -16.16 -25.68 30.62
N ARG A 259 -15.57 -26.61 29.86
CA ARG A 259 -14.26 -26.41 29.20
C ARG A 259 -14.27 -25.31 28.15
N LEU A 260 -15.34 -25.21 27.34
CA LEU A 260 -15.50 -24.14 26.36
C LEU A 260 -15.61 -22.79 27.05
N ARG A 261 -16.41 -22.65 28.11
CA ARG A 261 -16.58 -21.41 28.88
C ARG A 261 -15.30 -21.00 29.61
N GLU A 262 -14.53 -21.95 30.09
CA GLU A 262 -13.21 -21.68 30.70
C GLU A 262 -12.22 -21.13 29.67
N ARG A 263 -12.22 -21.68 28.46
CA ARG A 263 -11.34 -21.23 27.36
C ARG A 263 -11.79 -19.94 26.70
N LEU A 264 -13.08 -19.63 26.77
CA LEU A 264 -13.73 -18.50 26.09
C LEU A 264 -14.54 -17.65 27.10
N PRO A 265 -13.91 -17.07 28.13
CA PRO A 265 -14.63 -16.41 29.23
C PRO A 265 -15.44 -15.19 28.78
N GLU A 266 -15.09 -14.58 27.66
CA GLU A 266 -15.76 -13.38 27.13
C GLU A 266 -16.82 -13.68 26.07
N ILE A 267 -16.97 -14.97 25.68
CA ILE A 267 -17.85 -15.38 24.59
C ILE A 267 -18.95 -16.28 25.15
N GLU A 268 -20.19 -15.96 24.83
CA GLU A 268 -21.32 -16.76 25.19
C GLU A 268 -21.34 -18.10 24.43
N VAL A 269 -21.44 -19.21 25.16
CA VAL A 269 -21.47 -20.57 24.58
C VAL A 269 -22.83 -21.19 24.84
N ILE A 270 -23.55 -21.50 23.75
CA ILE A 270 -24.93 -22.00 23.77
C ILE A 270 -24.99 -23.39 23.12
N PRO A 271 -25.52 -24.40 23.82
CA PRO A 271 -25.77 -25.70 23.22
C PRO A 271 -26.99 -25.65 22.30
N VAL A 272 -26.86 -26.24 21.11
CA VAL A 272 -27.92 -26.25 20.09
C VAL A 272 -28.02 -27.62 19.43
N GLN A 273 -29.15 -27.86 18.79
CA GLN A 273 -29.41 -29.03 17.94
C GLN A 273 -30.13 -28.55 16.70
N ALA A 274 -29.49 -28.69 15.54
CA ALA A 274 -30.04 -28.20 14.27
C ALA A 274 -31.20 -29.09 13.71
N GLY A 275 -31.53 -30.15 14.37
CA GLY A 275 -32.55 -31.09 13.85
C GLY A 275 -32.01 -31.95 12.68
N GLY A 276 -32.87 -32.30 11.76
CA GLY A 276 -32.56 -33.13 10.59
C GLY A 276 -33.20 -34.52 10.64
N LYS A 277 -32.69 -35.44 9.83
CA LYS A 277 -33.21 -36.82 9.78
C LYS A 277 -32.20 -37.78 10.39
N GLU A 278 -32.68 -38.67 11.24
CA GLU A 278 -31.90 -39.78 11.78
C GLU A 278 -32.42 -41.09 11.24
N GLN A 279 -31.54 -42.02 10.95
CA GLN A 279 -31.89 -43.38 10.60
C GLN A 279 -32.01 -44.21 11.87
N VAL A 280 -33.23 -44.60 12.19
CA VAL A 280 -33.51 -45.47 13.33
C VAL A 280 -33.71 -46.90 12.82
N THR A 281 -32.94 -47.82 13.38
CA THR A 281 -33.15 -49.24 13.12
C THR A 281 -34.20 -49.75 14.07
N ARG A 282 -35.34 -50.20 13.55
CA ARG A 282 -36.34 -50.90 14.32
C ARG A 282 -36.21 -52.39 14.12
N ILE A 283 -36.35 -53.15 15.20
CA ILE A 283 -36.36 -54.58 15.21
C ILE A 283 -37.80 -55.05 15.60
N ASP A 284 -38.43 -55.81 14.77
CA ASP A 284 -39.77 -56.39 15.12
C ASP A 284 -39.62 -57.59 16.03
N ASP A 285 -40.79 -58.10 16.53
CA ASP A 285 -40.85 -59.27 17.41
C ASP A 285 -40.33 -60.53 16.76
N SER A 286 -40.16 -60.57 15.43
CA SER A 286 -39.57 -61.65 14.66
C SER A 286 -38.06 -61.56 14.47
N GLY A 287 -37.42 -60.45 14.96
CA GLY A 287 -35.97 -60.12 14.82
C GLY A 287 -35.60 -59.50 13.49
N LYS A 288 -36.56 -59.11 12.67
CA LYS A 288 -36.29 -58.44 11.40
C LYS A 288 -36.03 -56.99 11.60
N GLU A 289 -34.88 -56.53 11.07
CA GLU A 289 -34.47 -55.14 11.12
C GLU A 289 -34.98 -54.34 9.90
N TRP A 290 -35.53 -53.19 10.13
CA TRP A 290 -35.77 -52.22 9.07
C TRP A 290 -35.31 -50.82 9.50
N HIS A 291 -34.93 -50.02 8.53
CA HIS A 291 -34.48 -48.67 8.74
C HIS A 291 -35.61 -47.68 8.43
N GLU A 292 -35.91 -46.82 9.41
CA GLU A 292 -36.89 -45.76 9.29
C GLU A 292 -36.14 -44.41 9.43
N LEU A 293 -36.44 -43.45 8.54
CA LEU A 293 -35.96 -42.09 8.67
C LEU A 293 -36.93 -41.32 9.57
N ARG A 294 -36.44 -40.92 10.74
CA ARG A 294 -37.21 -40.12 11.69
C ARG A 294 -36.73 -38.70 11.72
N ASP A 295 -37.66 -37.75 11.79
CA ASP A 295 -37.32 -36.34 11.99
C ASP A 295 -36.82 -36.14 13.42
N ARG A 296 -35.70 -35.46 13.52
CA ARG A 296 -35.06 -35.06 14.77
C ARG A 296 -35.47 -33.62 15.08
N GLU A 297 -35.96 -33.38 16.29
CA GLU A 297 -36.41 -32.06 16.73
C GLU A 297 -35.25 -31.05 16.78
N ALA A 298 -35.45 -29.85 16.29
CA ALA A 298 -34.51 -28.76 16.44
C ALA A 298 -34.62 -28.11 17.83
N LYS A 299 -33.49 -27.95 18.54
CA LYS A 299 -33.40 -27.25 19.82
C LYS A 299 -32.54 -26.03 19.62
N ILE A 300 -33.17 -24.92 19.20
CA ILE A 300 -32.53 -23.63 18.88
C ILE A 300 -33.05 -22.48 19.73
N GLY A 301 -33.99 -22.73 20.65
CA GLY A 301 -34.69 -21.69 21.41
C GLY A 301 -33.74 -20.80 22.23
N GLU A 302 -32.73 -21.37 22.91
CA GLU A 302 -31.75 -20.62 23.67
C GLU A 302 -30.92 -19.67 22.77
N LEU A 303 -30.50 -20.15 21.59
CA LEU A 303 -29.76 -19.36 20.63
C LEU A 303 -30.63 -18.19 20.11
N MET A 304 -31.88 -18.47 19.76
CA MET A 304 -32.81 -17.44 19.31
C MET A 304 -33.09 -16.41 20.41
N SER A 305 -33.23 -16.84 21.64
CA SER A 305 -33.39 -15.95 22.80
C SER A 305 -32.16 -15.08 23.02
N ALA A 306 -30.95 -15.63 22.88
CA ALA A 306 -29.72 -14.86 22.98
C ALA A 306 -29.57 -13.83 21.85
N ILE A 307 -29.93 -14.19 20.62
CA ILE A 307 -29.95 -13.27 19.48
C ILE A 307 -30.94 -12.11 19.76
N LYS A 308 -32.17 -12.44 20.17
CA LYS A 308 -33.21 -11.43 20.51
C LYS A 308 -32.74 -10.49 21.60
N LEU A 309 -32.25 -11.02 22.71
CA LEU A 309 -31.76 -10.23 23.83
C LEU A 309 -30.67 -9.24 23.41
N ARG A 310 -29.76 -9.68 22.51
CA ARG A 310 -28.72 -8.79 21.95
C ARG A 310 -29.31 -7.67 21.09
N ILE A 311 -30.32 -7.98 20.29
CA ILE A 311 -31.02 -6.98 19.47
C ILE A 311 -31.69 -5.96 20.36
N GLU A 312 -32.45 -6.39 21.38
CA GLU A 312 -33.20 -5.53 22.28
C GLU A 312 -32.30 -4.66 23.17
N SER A 313 -31.19 -5.23 23.63
CA SER A 313 -30.28 -4.54 24.56
C SER A 313 -29.25 -3.65 23.88
N GLU A 314 -28.81 -3.99 22.66
CA GLU A 314 -27.69 -3.35 21.99
C GLU A 314 -27.96 -2.95 20.52
N GLY A 315 -29.22 -3.00 20.04
CA GLY A 315 -29.56 -2.82 18.62
C GLY A 315 -28.93 -1.57 17.99
N GLU A 316 -29.10 -0.39 18.56
CA GLU A 316 -28.51 0.86 18.07
C GLU A 316 -26.95 0.81 18.04
N ARG A 317 -26.36 0.16 19.05
CA ARG A 317 -24.88 0.00 19.08
C ARG A 317 -24.39 -1.00 18.04
N LEU A 318 -25.17 -2.04 17.73
CA LEU A 318 -24.87 -3.01 16.70
C LEU A 318 -24.90 -2.35 15.32
N ASP A 319 -25.89 -1.50 15.07
CA ASP A 319 -25.99 -0.72 13.83
C ASP A 319 -24.80 0.24 13.68
N ALA A 320 -24.49 1.02 14.71
CA ALA A 320 -23.37 1.95 14.68
C ALA A 320 -22.04 1.24 14.43
N ARG A 321 -21.79 0.12 15.10
CA ARG A 321 -20.57 -0.69 14.88
C ARG A 321 -20.50 -1.30 13.49
N ARG A 322 -21.63 -1.73 12.92
CA ARG A 322 -21.72 -2.22 11.55
C ARG A 322 -21.36 -1.11 10.57
N ASP A 323 -21.96 0.06 10.73
CA ASP A 323 -21.77 1.21 9.85
C ASP A 323 -20.32 1.69 9.86
N GLU A 324 -19.70 1.83 11.02
CA GLU A 324 -18.28 2.13 11.18
C GLU A 324 -17.41 1.08 10.46
N SER A 325 -17.75 -0.20 10.59
CA SER A 325 -17.00 -1.28 9.94
C SER A 325 -17.13 -1.26 8.41
N LEU A 326 -18.30 -0.92 7.87
CA LEU A 326 -18.53 -0.77 6.43
C LEU A 326 -17.77 0.42 5.86
N VAL A 327 -17.76 1.56 6.58
CA VAL A 327 -16.94 2.72 6.21
C VAL A 327 -15.47 2.34 6.19
N ARG A 328 -14.98 1.69 7.24
CA ARG A 328 -13.59 1.23 7.32
C ARG A 328 -13.24 0.25 6.21
N LEU A 329 -14.12 -0.69 5.88
CA LEU A 329 -13.92 -1.63 4.77
C LEU A 329 -13.86 -0.90 3.42
N GLY A 330 -14.74 0.08 3.20
CA GLY A 330 -14.71 0.96 2.03
C GLY A 330 -13.41 1.74 1.93
N ALA A 331 -12.94 2.31 3.03
CA ALA A 331 -11.68 3.05 3.11
C ALA A 331 -10.45 2.15 2.84
N GLU A 332 -10.43 0.92 3.36
CA GLU A 332 -9.38 -0.05 3.08
C GLU A 332 -9.35 -0.45 1.59
N LYS A 333 -10.52 -0.67 0.96
CA LYS A 333 -10.63 -0.98 -0.48
C LYS A 333 -10.14 0.19 -1.34
N LEU A 334 -10.50 1.43 -0.98
CA LEU A 334 -10.02 2.62 -1.66
C LEU A 334 -8.50 2.77 -1.54
N HIS A 335 -7.95 2.52 -0.36
CA HIS A 335 -6.51 2.57 -0.12
C HIS A 335 -5.75 1.56 -0.99
N LEU A 336 -6.22 0.32 -1.07
CA LEU A 336 -5.62 -0.72 -1.92
C LEU A 336 -5.70 -0.37 -3.41
N ALA A 337 -6.83 0.18 -3.86
CA ALA A 337 -7.00 0.65 -5.23
C ALA A 337 -6.04 1.80 -5.55
N THR A 338 -5.89 2.76 -4.64
CA THR A 338 -4.95 3.88 -4.75
C THR A 338 -3.50 3.39 -4.83
N GLN A 339 -3.09 2.46 -3.99
CA GLN A 339 -1.75 1.86 -4.05
C GLN A 339 -1.50 1.14 -5.38
N THR A 340 -2.49 0.38 -5.85
CA THR A 340 -2.41 -0.34 -7.13
C THR A 340 -2.28 0.63 -8.30
N HIS A 341 -3.09 1.69 -8.33
CA HIS A 341 -3.05 2.74 -9.34
C HIS A 341 -1.68 3.45 -9.34
N ARG A 342 -1.22 3.91 -8.17
CA ARG A 342 0.09 4.59 -8.03
C ARG A 342 1.25 3.70 -8.50
N ARG A 343 1.19 2.40 -8.21
CA ARG A 343 2.19 1.45 -8.70
C ARG A 343 2.17 1.35 -10.22
N GLN A 344 1.01 1.16 -10.83
CA GLN A 344 0.87 1.03 -12.30
C GLN A 344 1.31 2.30 -13.02
N GLU A 345 0.87 3.47 -12.56
CA GLU A 345 1.26 4.75 -13.14
C GLU A 345 2.74 5.06 -12.90
N GLY A 346 3.27 4.72 -11.72
CA GLY A 346 4.70 4.83 -11.43
C GLY A 346 5.56 3.99 -12.39
N GLU A 347 5.17 2.74 -12.65
CA GLU A 347 5.84 1.89 -13.64
C GLU A 347 5.76 2.45 -15.07
N LYS A 348 4.64 3.09 -15.45
CA LYS A 348 4.51 3.77 -16.76
C LYS A 348 5.44 4.98 -16.84
N LEU A 349 5.50 5.81 -15.80
CA LEU A 349 6.41 6.95 -15.73
C LEU A 349 7.87 6.50 -15.84
N VAL A 350 8.27 5.48 -15.08
CA VAL A 350 9.63 4.92 -15.16
C VAL A 350 9.95 4.48 -16.58
N ARG A 351 9.04 3.73 -17.25
CA ARG A 351 9.25 3.31 -18.64
C ARG A 351 9.39 4.49 -19.60
N GLN A 352 8.55 5.54 -19.45
CA GLN A 352 8.62 6.73 -20.30
C GLN A 352 9.93 7.49 -20.15
N TYR A 353 10.38 7.73 -18.92
CA TYR A 353 11.66 8.42 -18.68
C TYR A 353 12.86 7.57 -19.08
N THR A 354 12.81 6.26 -18.86
CA THR A 354 13.82 5.32 -19.35
C THR A 354 13.95 5.39 -20.88
N GLY A 355 12.83 5.38 -21.60
CA GLY A 355 12.83 5.55 -23.06
C GLY A 355 13.42 6.89 -23.51
N LYS A 356 13.04 8.00 -22.86
CA LYS A 356 13.61 9.34 -23.14
C LYS A 356 15.14 9.37 -22.90
N ALA A 357 15.60 8.74 -21.81
CA ALA A 357 17.02 8.66 -21.48
C ALA A 357 17.80 7.85 -22.51
N MET A 358 17.25 6.72 -22.98
CA MET A 358 17.86 5.90 -24.05
C MET A 358 17.98 6.68 -25.36
N VAL A 359 16.90 7.37 -25.77
CA VAL A 359 16.91 8.19 -27.00
C VAL A 359 17.87 9.36 -26.86
N GLY A 360 17.91 10.02 -25.71
CA GLY A 360 18.85 11.09 -25.40
C GLY A 360 20.32 10.62 -25.48
N ALA A 361 20.61 9.45 -24.97
CA ALA A 361 21.95 8.84 -25.03
C ALA A 361 22.38 8.47 -26.46
N MET A 362 21.45 8.03 -27.31
CA MET A 362 21.74 7.77 -28.74
C MET A 362 22.01 9.07 -29.52
N ALA A 363 21.38 10.17 -29.12
CA ALA A 363 21.49 11.46 -29.84
C ALA A 363 22.65 12.33 -29.34
N ALA A 364 23.28 12.00 -28.22
CA ALA A 364 24.38 12.79 -27.66
C ALA A 364 25.61 12.81 -28.57
N ILE A 365 25.94 14.00 -29.06
CA ILE A 365 26.98 14.22 -30.06
C ILE A 365 28.38 14.39 -29.43
N SER A 366 28.47 14.75 -28.15
CA SER A 366 29.73 14.99 -27.45
C SER A 366 29.74 14.44 -26.02
N PRO A 367 30.90 13.96 -25.53
CA PRO A 367 31.07 13.56 -24.15
C PRO A 367 30.74 14.74 -23.19
N GLY A 368 29.85 14.51 -22.21
CA GLY A 368 29.44 15.49 -21.21
C GLY A 368 28.05 16.11 -21.43
N THR A 369 27.57 16.24 -22.68
CA THR A 369 26.19 16.69 -22.92
C THR A 369 25.16 15.66 -22.49
N ASP A 370 25.50 14.37 -22.56
CA ASP A 370 24.70 13.27 -22.07
C ASP A 370 24.48 13.34 -20.56
N VAL A 371 25.51 13.70 -19.79
CA VAL A 371 25.42 13.83 -18.32
C VAL A 371 24.44 14.91 -17.89
N LEU A 372 24.44 16.07 -18.56
CA LEU A 372 23.50 17.16 -18.27
C LEU A 372 22.06 16.78 -18.62
N ILE A 373 21.84 16.17 -19.78
CA ILE A 373 20.52 15.70 -20.20
C ILE A 373 20.02 14.64 -19.25
N GLN A 374 20.85 13.69 -18.85
CA GLN A 374 20.49 12.59 -17.97
C GLN A 374 20.20 13.07 -16.54
N GLY A 375 21.00 14.02 -16.01
CA GLY A 375 20.74 14.65 -14.72
C GLY A 375 19.38 15.33 -14.70
N TYR A 376 19.05 16.11 -15.73
CA TYR A 376 17.76 16.77 -15.87
C TYR A 376 16.60 15.78 -15.97
N LEU A 377 16.71 14.75 -16.81
CA LEU A 377 15.68 13.71 -16.95
C LEU A 377 15.47 12.92 -15.65
N GLY A 378 16.56 12.60 -14.93
CA GLY A 378 16.51 11.95 -13.63
C GLY A 378 15.74 12.76 -12.61
N MET A 379 16.05 14.06 -12.52
CA MET A 379 15.33 14.99 -11.65
C MET A 379 13.84 15.08 -12.00
N GLN A 380 13.50 15.19 -13.29
CA GLN A 380 12.11 15.23 -13.74
C GLN A 380 11.36 13.95 -13.44
N MET A 381 12.01 12.79 -13.58
CA MET A 381 11.42 11.49 -13.23
C MET A 381 11.12 11.42 -11.73
N VAL A 382 12.06 11.80 -10.87
CA VAL A 382 11.86 11.77 -9.42
C VAL A 382 10.76 12.75 -9.01
N LYS A 383 10.73 13.97 -9.57
CA LYS A 383 9.66 14.96 -9.33
C LYS A 383 8.29 14.43 -9.78
N ALA A 384 8.20 13.78 -10.93
CA ALA A 384 6.95 13.18 -11.41
C ALA A 384 6.47 12.04 -10.51
N LEU A 385 7.39 11.17 -10.05
CA LEU A 385 7.08 10.07 -9.14
C LEU A 385 6.65 10.60 -7.75
N THR A 386 7.37 11.56 -7.16
CA THR A 386 6.98 12.15 -5.87
C THR A 386 5.62 12.85 -5.95
N SER A 387 5.31 13.52 -7.07
CA SER A 387 3.99 14.11 -7.31
C SER A 387 2.89 13.05 -7.41
N LEU A 388 3.11 11.93 -8.12
CA LEU A 388 2.16 10.82 -8.23
C LEU A 388 1.82 10.21 -6.86
N TYR A 389 2.82 10.11 -5.99
CA TYR A 389 2.64 9.58 -4.63
C TYR A 389 2.20 10.65 -3.62
N GLU A 390 1.95 11.89 -4.09
CA GLU A 390 1.57 13.05 -3.26
C GLU A 390 2.59 13.37 -2.15
N VAL A 391 3.85 13.02 -2.39
CA VAL A 391 4.95 13.23 -1.45
C VAL A 391 5.56 14.61 -1.69
N LYS A 392 5.59 15.45 -0.67
CA LYS A 392 6.27 16.73 -0.70
C LYS A 392 7.78 16.51 -0.55
N ALA A 393 8.48 16.28 -1.65
CA ALA A 393 9.93 16.30 -1.67
C ALA A 393 10.39 17.73 -2.00
N SER A 394 11.33 18.28 -1.22
CA SER A 394 11.94 19.56 -1.57
C SER A 394 12.83 19.41 -2.81
N GLU A 395 13.01 20.49 -3.55
CA GLU A 395 13.92 20.49 -4.70
C GLU A 395 15.34 20.05 -4.30
N VAL A 396 15.79 20.52 -3.13
CA VAL A 396 17.09 20.16 -2.54
C VAL A 396 17.21 18.67 -2.24
N ASP A 397 16.15 18.02 -1.75
CA ASP A 397 16.17 16.57 -1.47
C ASP A 397 16.28 15.76 -2.76
N VAL A 398 15.58 16.21 -3.82
CA VAL A 398 15.64 15.55 -5.14
C VAL A 398 17.01 15.73 -5.79
N GLU A 399 17.56 16.95 -5.77
CA GLU A 399 18.90 17.24 -6.29
C GLU A 399 19.96 16.43 -5.55
N HIS A 400 19.92 16.44 -4.23
CA HIS A 400 20.87 15.69 -3.41
C HIS A 400 20.81 14.17 -3.69
N PHE A 401 19.61 13.62 -3.86
CA PHE A 401 19.44 12.22 -4.23
C PHE A 401 20.03 11.91 -5.61
N ILE A 402 19.76 12.77 -6.61
CA ILE A 402 20.30 12.61 -7.97
C ILE A 402 21.82 12.72 -7.99
N ASP A 403 22.41 13.63 -7.23
CA ASP A 403 23.87 13.79 -7.14
C ASP A 403 24.52 12.54 -6.56
N LEU A 404 23.98 11.98 -5.48
CA LEU A 404 24.50 10.75 -4.89
C LEU A 404 24.31 9.54 -5.81
N ALA A 405 23.15 9.44 -6.47
CA ALA A 405 22.90 8.39 -7.46
C ALA A 405 23.88 8.48 -8.62
N SER A 406 24.17 9.69 -9.12
CA SER A 406 25.15 9.92 -10.20
C SER A 406 26.56 9.52 -9.79
N GLN A 407 26.98 9.79 -8.56
CA GLN A 407 28.28 9.34 -8.05
C GLN A 407 28.37 7.81 -8.00
N ASN A 408 27.31 7.11 -7.61
CA ASN A 408 27.24 5.65 -7.63
C ASN A 408 27.29 5.10 -9.06
N VAL A 409 26.57 5.71 -9.99
CA VAL A 409 26.64 5.35 -11.41
C VAL A 409 28.06 5.54 -11.95
N GLY A 410 28.73 6.66 -11.64
CA GLY A 410 30.11 6.93 -12.10
C GLY A 410 31.08 5.81 -11.74
N LYS A 411 30.97 5.26 -10.53
CA LYS A 411 31.81 4.13 -10.07
C LYS A 411 31.57 2.83 -10.84
N ARG A 412 30.36 2.61 -11.37
CA ARG A 412 29.94 1.38 -12.05
C ARG A 412 29.84 1.53 -13.58
N MET A 413 29.98 2.74 -14.12
CA MET A 413 29.74 3.04 -15.53
C MET A 413 30.60 2.18 -16.46
N THR A 414 31.89 2.02 -16.16
CA THR A 414 32.82 1.18 -16.99
C THR A 414 32.31 -0.27 -17.06
N LEU A 415 31.84 -0.82 -15.95
CA LEU A 415 31.30 -2.18 -15.92
C LEU A 415 30.00 -2.28 -16.72
N LEU A 416 29.11 -1.32 -16.57
CA LEU A 416 27.84 -1.26 -17.31
C LEU A 416 28.10 -1.16 -18.82
N LEU A 417 29.00 -0.29 -19.28
CA LEU A 417 29.33 -0.13 -20.66
C LEU A 417 29.98 -1.39 -21.24
N ALA A 418 30.90 -2.05 -20.53
CA ALA A 418 31.52 -3.29 -20.96
C ALA A 418 30.49 -4.42 -21.12
N MET A 419 29.59 -4.56 -20.14
CA MET A 419 28.55 -5.57 -20.18
C MET A 419 27.54 -5.31 -21.32
N THR A 420 27.06 -4.06 -21.47
CA THR A 420 26.13 -3.69 -22.54
C THR A 420 26.75 -3.86 -23.94
N GLY A 421 28.04 -3.53 -24.10
CA GLY A 421 28.77 -3.79 -25.33
C GLY A 421 28.83 -5.27 -25.67
N ASN A 422 29.04 -6.15 -24.69
CA ASN A 422 29.03 -7.60 -24.91
C ASN A 422 27.64 -8.12 -25.29
N VAL A 423 26.58 -7.63 -24.63
CA VAL A 423 25.20 -8.02 -24.96
C VAL A 423 24.83 -7.59 -26.38
N LEU A 424 25.21 -6.39 -26.82
CA LEU A 424 24.90 -5.88 -28.16
C LEU A 424 25.59 -6.68 -29.29
N LYS A 425 26.76 -7.27 -29.05
CA LYS A 425 27.42 -8.16 -30.02
C LYS A 425 26.60 -9.40 -30.39
N ALA A 426 25.68 -9.81 -29.53
CA ALA A 426 24.81 -10.96 -29.80
C ALA A 426 23.62 -10.64 -30.73
N PHE A 427 23.43 -9.36 -31.12
CA PHE A 427 22.33 -8.96 -32.00
C PHE A 427 22.81 -8.90 -33.50
N PRO A 428 22.24 -9.75 -34.39
CA PRO A 428 22.62 -9.76 -35.82
C PRO A 428 22.17 -8.45 -36.50
N GLY A 429 23.04 -7.94 -37.39
CA GLY A 429 22.75 -6.71 -38.15
C GLY A 429 23.13 -5.42 -37.46
N VAL A 430 23.62 -5.45 -36.25
CA VAL A 430 24.28 -4.33 -35.59
C VAL A 430 25.77 -4.45 -35.94
N GLY A 431 26.16 -3.85 -37.09
CA GLY A 431 27.55 -3.90 -37.62
C GLY A 431 28.58 -3.44 -36.59
N THR A 432 29.34 -2.45 -36.84
CA THR A 432 30.16 -1.82 -35.78
C THR A 432 29.20 -1.18 -34.76
N VAL A 433 29.13 -1.80 -33.57
CA VAL A 433 28.30 -1.30 -32.45
C VAL A 433 28.65 0.16 -32.19
N THR A 434 27.77 1.09 -32.53
CA THR A 434 28.00 2.52 -32.29
C THR A 434 28.00 2.79 -30.80
N GLY A 435 28.90 3.65 -30.32
CA GLY A 435 28.98 4.03 -28.92
C GLY A 435 27.62 4.48 -28.35
N GLY A 436 26.79 5.14 -29.16
CA GLY A 436 25.45 5.58 -28.80
C GLY A 436 24.52 4.46 -28.40
N LEU A 437 24.55 3.28 -29.04
CA LEU A 437 23.73 2.12 -28.64
C LEU A 437 24.19 1.53 -27.31
N ILE A 438 25.49 1.49 -27.04
CA ILE A 438 26.04 1.03 -25.76
C ILE A 438 25.56 1.95 -24.62
N HIS A 439 25.67 3.26 -24.82
CA HIS A 439 25.18 4.26 -23.86
C HIS A 439 23.68 4.17 -23.65
N ALA A 440 22.88 4.02 -24.72
CA ALA A 440 21.44 3.88 -24.62
C ALA A 440 21.02 2.70 -23.71
N VAL A 441 21.66 1.53 -23.89
CA VAL A 441 21.38 0.36 -23.05
C VAL A 441 21.81 0.60 -21.59
N ALA A 442 23.00 1.20 -21.38
CA ALA A 442 23.48 1.53 -20.04
C ALA A 442 22.53 2.49 -19.31
N TYR A 443 22.08 3.56 -19.97
CA TYR A 443 21.13 4.49 -19.41
C TYR A 443 19.73 3.88 -19.22
N GLY A 444 19.34 2.93 -20.08
CA GLY A 444 18.14 2.12 -19.86
C GLY A 444 18.15 1.40 -18.51
N LEU A 445 19.27 0.72 -18.19
CA LEU A 445 19.46 0.05 -16.90
C LEU A 445 19.48 1.02 -15.72
N ILE A 446 20.16 2.16 -15.87
CA ILE A 446 20.31 3.18 -14.83
C ILE A 446 18.94 3.79 -14.51
N PHE A 447 18.20 4.26 -15.51
CA PHE A 447 16.92 4.93 -15.31
C PHE A 447 15.82 3.98 -14.80
N GLU A 448 15.79 2.75 -15.30
CA GLU A 448 14.89 1.73 -14.75
C GLU A 448 15.22 1.45 -13.29
N GLY A 449 16.50 1.26 -12.95
CA GLY A 449 16.94 1.04 -11.57
C GLY A 449 16.61 2.20 -10.66
N LEU A 450 16.91 3.45 -11.09
CA LEU A 450 16.61 4.67 -10.36
C LEU A 450 15.11 4.83 -10.10
N GLY A 451 14.29 4.66 -11.14
CA GLY A 451 12.84 4.79 -11.03
C GLY A 451 12.23 3.74 -10.11
N LYS A 452 12.64 2.47 -10.23
CA LYS A 452 12.19 1.38 -9.35
C LYS A 452 12.57 1.62 -7.89
N ALA A 453 13.78 2.13 -7.63
CA ALA A 453 14.25 2.46 -6.29
C ALA A 453 13.40 3.56 -5.65
N VAL A 454 13.11 4.62 -6.40
CA VAL A 454 12.23 5.71 -5.95
C VAL A 454 10.82 5.20 -5.67
N VAL A 455 10.21 4.46 -6.61
CA VAL A 455 8.87 3.88 -6.43
C VAL A 455 8.81 3.01 -5.17
N LYS A 456 9.79 2.10 -4.98
CA LYS A 456 9.86 1.22 -3.81
C LYS A 456 9.97 2.03 -2.51
N THR A 457 10.83 3.04 -2.49
CA THR A 457 10.98 3.92 -1.32
C THR A 457 9.71 4.67 -0.98
N LEU A 458 9.03 5.23 -1.98
CA LEU A 458 7.79 5.98 -1.78
C LEU A 458 6.65 5.06 -1.29
N GLN A 459 6.59 3.83 -1.79
CA GLN A 459 5.60 2.83 -1.35
C GLN A 459 5.79 2.40 0.10
N GLU A 460 7.03 2.18 0.53
CA GLU A 460 7.32 1.65 1.86
C GLU A 460 7.38 2.73 2.95
N SER A 461 7.90 3.91 2.62
CA SER A 461 8.15 4.95 3.62
C SER A 461 7.21 6.16 3.54
N GLY A 462 6.44 6.30 2.46
CA GLY A 462 5.61 7.47 2.22
C GLY A 462 6.39 8.78 2.04
N THR A 463 7.73 8.71 1.97
CA THR A 463 8.62 9.87 1.82
C THR A 463 9.83 9.49 0.98
N LEU A 464 10.49 10.49 0.34
CA LEU A 464 11.75 10.26 -0.38
C LEU A 464 12.91 10.20 0.62
N LYS A 465 13.17 9.02 1.18
CA LYS A 465 14.34 8.77 2.04
C LYS A 465 15.57 8.48 1.19
N THR A 466 16.44 9.47 1.04
CA THR A 466 17.62 9.41 0.16
C THR A 466 18.48 8.18 0.39
N VAL A 467 18.80 7.83 1.63
CA VAL A 467 19.66 6.67 1.95
C VAL A 467 18.99 5.36 1.51
N GLN A 468 17.72 5.18 1.87
CA GLN A 468 16.96 3.97 1.50
C GLN A 468 16.77 3.85 -0.03
N ALA A 469 16.52 4.96 -0.70
CA ALA A 469 16.41 5.01 -2.16
C ALA A 469 17.72 4.64 -2.85
N LEU A 470 18.87 5.06 -2.29
CA LEU A 470 20.19 4.71 -2.80
C LEU A 470 20.49 3.22 -2.59
N ASP A 471 20.15 2.63 -1.45
CA ASP A 471 20.31 1.20 -1.19
C ASP A 471 19.53 0.37 -2.21
N TYR A 472 18.26 0.74 -2.47
CA TYR A 472 17.45 0.07 -3.49
C TYR A 472 17.97 0.29 -4.92
N PHE A 473 18.55 1.45 -5.20
CA PHE A 473 19.18 1.71 -6.47
C PHE A 473 20.44 0.86 -6.68
N GLU A 474 21.27 0.72 -5.66
CA GLU A 474 22.44 -0.18 -5.69
C GLU A 474 22.04 -1.65 -5.85
N GLU A 475 21.00 -2.09 -5.14
CA GLU A 475 20.40 -3.42 -5.30
C GLU A 475 19.94 -3.63 -6.76
N ALA A 476 19.22 -2.66 -7.33
CA ALA A 476 18.75 -2.71 -8.71
C ALA A 476 19.89 -2.75 -9.76
N LEU A 477 21.03 -2.11 -9.45
CA LEU A 477 22.23 -2.15 -10.30
C LEU A 477 23.16 -3.36 -10.01
N SER A 478 22.80 -4.23 -9.08
CA SER A 478 23.55 -5.44 -8.73
C SER A 478 22.80 -6.73 -9.09
N GLY A 479 21.51 -6.66 -9.42
CA GLY A 479 20.64 -7.78 -9.74
C GLY A 479 20.93 -8.38 -11.14
N ASP A 480 19.93 -9.07 -11.72
CA ASP A 480 20.02 -9.68 -13.05
C ASP A 480 20.16 -8.63 -14.17
N LEU A 481 21.37 -8.08 -14.27
CA LEU A 481 21.69 -7.05 -15.26
C LEU A 481 21.76 -7.61 -16.69
N GLU A 482 22.12 -8.88 -16.87
CA GLU A 482 22.29 -9.45 -18.20
C GLU A 482 20.95 -9.58 -18.94
N SER A 483 19.93 -10.14 -18.30
CA SER A 483 18.60 -10.26 -18.90
C SER A 483 17.97 -8.89 -19.18
N ARG A 484 18.14 -7.94 -18.27
CA ARG A 484 17.68 -6.57 -18.43
C ARG A 484 18.44 -5.84 -19.54
N ALA A 485 19.75 -6.02 -19.65
CA ALA A 485 20.54 -5.46 -20.73
C ALA A 485 20.12 -6.02 -22.09
N LYS A 486 19.82 -7.33 -22.19
CA LYS A 486 19.26 -7.94 -23.39
C LYS A 486 17.93 -7.32 -23.81
N TYR A 487 17.07 -7.03 -22.83
CA TYR A 487 15.80 -6.35 -23.07
C TYR A 487 15.99 -4.94 -23.63
N PHE A 488 16.83 -4.12 -22.97
CA PHE A 488 17.11 -2.76 -23.44
C PHE A 488 17.90 -2.71 -24.74
N ALA A 489 18.79 -3.70 -24.99
CA ALA A 489 19.47 -3.82 -26.26
C ALA A 489 18.49 -4.05 -27.42
N ARG A 490 17.48 -4.90 -27.22
CA ARG A 490 16.42 -5.11 -28.20
C ARG A 490 15.67 -3.82 -28.51
N LEU A 491 15.25 -3.10 -27.48
CA LEU A 491 14.56 -1.82 -27.65
C LEU A 491 15.44 -0.78 -28.37
N ALA A 492 16.71 -0.66 -27.99
CA ALA A 492 17.65 0.27 -28.62
C ALA A 492 17.85 -0.03 -30.10
N VAL A 493 18.01 -1.31 -30.47
CA VAL A 493 18.18 -1.76 -31.87
C VAL A 493 16.89 -1.51 -32.68
N GLU A 494 15.69 -1.75 -32.09
CA GLU A 494 14.42 -1.48 -32.75
C GLU A 494 14.26 0.02 -33.05
N GLU A 495 14.59 0.88 -32.08
CA GLU A 495 14.52 2.34 -32.26
C GLU A 495 15.60 2.85 -33.27
N PHE A 496 16.74 2.25 -33.27
CA PHE A 496 17.78 2.58 -34.25
C PHE A 496 17.32 2.26 -35.68
N ARG A 497 16.74 1.08 -35.92
CA ARG A 497 16.22 0.65 -37.23
C ARG A 497 15.02 1.49 -37.74
N LYS A 498 14.26 2.11 -36.89
CA LYS A 498 13.17 3.02 -37.29
C LYS A 498 13.66 4.36 -37.82
N LYS A 499 14.91 4.72 -37.51
CA LYS A 499 15.51 6.01 -37.91
C LYS A 499 16.40 5.89 -39.15
N GLU A 500 16.76 4.67 -39.53
CA GLU A 500 17.34 4.36 -40.86
C GLU A 500 16.25 4.13 -41.90
#